data_4a8bc64fd0238e805b9d1730c15a202e
#
_entry.id   4a8bc64fd0238e805b9d1730c15a202e
#
_cell.length_a   1.000
_cell.length_b   1.000
_cell.length_c   1.000
_cell.angle_alpha   90.00
_cell.angle_beta   90.00
_cell.angle_gamma   90.00
#
_symmetry.space_group_name_H-M   'P 1'
#
loop_
_entity.id
_entity.type
_entity.pdbx_description
1 polymer ?
#
loop_
_entity_poly.entity_id
_entity_poly.type
_entity_poly.pdbx_seq_one_letter_code
_entity_poly.pdbx_strand_id
1 'polypeptide(L)'
;HTFKVKVAEAGQTWADDVARVALVHRLAPTARIRVDANMGWTVCEAQEILPRIVEAAGGEEFFDYAEQPCRTVPELVELHDSLAGSIPLAADESIRRASDPLRVIQAGAVDRVVVKAAPLGGPRQLLHLSSHIPYPLTVSSALDSAVGMNAGIAAAAALPHVAACGLGTGHFFVTDVCEAHTLVDGSLPYRMATPDPARLVELRAPAKREQWWRERLERCYSRAVLLTRSATS
;
A
#
# COMPACT_ATOMS: atom_id res chain seq x y z
N HIS A 1 -5.29 -9.73 14.28
CA HIS A 1 -5.99 -9.47 13.02
C HIS A 1 -6.13 -7.96 12.82
N THR A 2 -5.95 -7.51 11.57
CA THR A 2 -5.93 -6.10 11.21
C THR A 2 -6.81 -5.89 9.98
N PHE A 3 -7.67 -4.86 10.02
CA PHE A 3 -8.50 -4.46 8.88
C PHE A 3 -8.06 -3.10 8.37
N LYS A 4 -8.05 -2.95 7.04
CA LYS A 4 -7.89 -1.65 6.39
C LYS A 4 -9.21 -1.23 5.76
N VAL A 5 -9.72 -0.07 6.17
CA VAL A 5 -11.01 0.49 5.75
C VAL A 5 -10.72 1.67 4.81
N LYS A 6 -11.34 1.66 3.63
CA LYS A 6 -11.29 2.81 2.72
C LYS A 6 -12.18 3.93 3.23
N VAL A 7 -11.66 5.16 3.18
CA VAL A 7 -12.33 6.40 3.60
C VAL A 7 -12.09 7.48 2.55
N ALA A 8 -12.76 8.62 2.68
CA ALA A 8 -12.67 9.74 1.74
C ALA A 8 -13.06 9.37 0.29
N GLU A 9 -13.95 8.41 0.11
CA GLU A 9 -14.38 8.00 -1.21
C GLU A 9 -15.34 9.02 -1.85
N ALA A 10 -15.20 9.24 -3.16
CA ALA A 10 -16.05 10.17 -3.89
C ALA A 10 -17.55 9.84 -3.73
N GLY A 11 -18.34 10.85 -3.39
CA GLY A 11 -19.78 10.70 -3.18
C GLY A 11 -20.20 10.19 -1.80
N GLN A 12 -19.25 9.98 -0.91
CA GLN A 12 -19.49 9.66 0.50
C GLN A 12 -19.15 10.84 1.39
N THR A 13 -19.71 10.83 2.60
CA THR A 13 -19.46 11.83 3.63
C THR A 13 -18.56 11.26 4.73
N TRP A 14 -17.96 12.12 5.54
CA TRP A 14 -17.20 11.68 6.71
C TRP A 14 -18.04 10.85 7.69
N ALA A 15 -19.36 11.10 7.75
CA ALA A 15 -20.26 10.29 8.59
C ALA A 15 -20.40 8.86 8.10
N ASP A 16 -20.35 8.63 6.77
CA ASP A 16 -20.33 7.28 6.19
C ASP A 16 -19.03 6.57 6.53
N ASP A 17 -17.90 7.28 6.52
CA ASP A 17 -16.59 6.73 6.88
C ASP A 17 -16.57 6.31 8.36
N VAL A 18 -17.01 7.18 9.27
CA VAL A 18 -17.13 6.89 10.71
C VAL A 18 -18.06 5.70 10.95
N ALA A 19 -19.22 5.67 10.31
CA ALA A 19 -20.17 4.57 10.45
C ALA A 19 -19.58 3.22 9.96
N ARG A 20 -18.82 3.24 8.88
CA ARG A 20 -18.12 2.06 8.33
C ARG A 20 -17.05 1.55 9.29
N VAL A 21 -16.24 2.43 9.87
CA VAL A 21 -15.22 2.06 10.86
C VAL A 21 -15.87 1.51 12.13
N ALA A 22 -16.93 2.15 12.65
CA ALA A 22 -17.69 1.66 13.80
C ALA A 22 -18.30 0.27 13.54
N LEU A 23 -18.79 0.01 12.33
CA LEU A 23 -19.31 -1.29 11.94
C LEU A 23 -18.21 -2.37 11.98
N VAL A 24 -17.02 -2.08 11.44
CA VAL A 24 -15.88 -3.00 11.46
C VAL A 24 -15.47 -3.30 12.90
N HIS A 25 -15.33 -2.28 13.75
CA HIS A 25 -15.00 -2.48 15.16
C HIS A 25 -16.05 -3.32 15.89
N ARG A 26 -17.34 -3.06 15.68
CA ARG A 26 -18.42 -3.84 16.30
C ARG A 26 -18.38 -5.32 15.89
N LEU A 27 -18.04 -5.62 14.63
CA LEU A 27 -17.97 -7.00 14.13
C LEU A 27 -16.66 -7.70 14.51
N ALA A 28 -15.60 -6.96 14.78
CA ALA A 28 -14.28 -7.46 15.14
C ALA A 28 -13.64 -6.60 16.26
N PRO A 29 -14.17 -6.67 17.49
CA PRO A 29 -13.83 -5.71 18.56
C PRO A 29 -12.40 -5.82 19.08
N THR A 30 -11.68 -6.88 18.77
CA THR A 30 -10.27 -7.07 19.14
C THR A 30 -9.28 -6.78 17.99
N ALA A 31 -9.79 -6.43 16.82
CA ALA A 31 -8.97 -6.17 15.65
C ALA A 31 -8.41 -4.75 15.67
N ARG A 32 -7.20 -4.58 15.13
CA ARG A 32 -6.66 -3.26 14.82
C ARG A 32 -7.24 -2.74 13.51
N ILE A 33 -7.54 -1.46 13.46
CA ILE A 33 -8.13 -0.81 12.30
C ILE A 33 -7.15 0.21 11.72
N ARG A 34 -6.98 0.17 10.42
CA ARG A 34 -6.30 1.17 9.59
C ARG A 34 -7.33 1.84 8.70
N VAL A 35 -7.16 3.11 8.43
CA VAL A 35 -7.93 3.78 7.38
C VAL A 35 -7.03 4.22 6.25
N ASP A 36 -7.56 4.25 5.03
CA ASP A 36 -6.82 4.68 3.85
C ASP A 36 -7.67 5.71 3.07
N ALA A 37 -7.22 6.94 3.13
CA ALA A 37 -7.89 8.08 2.51
C ALA A 37 -7.41 8.35 1.07
N ASN A 38 -6.37 7.68 0.59
CA ASN A 38 -5.82 7.82 -0.76
C ASN A 38 -5.68 9.29 -1.20
N MET A 39 -5.16 10.15 -0.34
CA MET A 39 -4.99 11.60 -0.57
C MET A 39 -6.33 12.37 -0.67
N GLY A 40 -7.41 11.86 -0.09
CA GLY A 40 -8.76 12.40 -0.27
C GLY A 40 -9.11 13.60 0.60
N TRP A 41 -8.33 13.90 1.64
CA TRP A 41 -8.61 15.01 2.57
C TRP A 41 -7.62 16.17 2.43
N THR A 42 -8.10 17.37 2.72
CA THR A 42 -7.28 18.50 3.11
C THR A 42 -6.79 18.34 4.55
N VAL A 43 -5.83 19.15 4.97
CA VAL A 43 -5.33 19.14 6.36
C VAL A 43 -6.48 19.41 7.35
N CYS A 44 -7.29 20.44 7.10
CA CYS A 44 -8.41 20.79 7.96
C CYS A 44 -9.45 19.67 8.09
N GLU A 45 -9.80 19.02 6.98
CA GLU A 45 -10.71 17.87 7.00
C GLU A 45 -10.12 16.70 7.80
N ALA A 46 -8.86 16.37 7.57
CA ALA A 46 -8.20 15.30 8.29
C ALA A 46 -8.12 15.56 9.80
N GLN A 47 -7.83 16.80 10.21
CA GLN A 47 -7.83 17.23 11.62
C GLN A 47 -9.20 17.04 12.29
N GLU A 48 -10.26 17.31 11.57
CA GLU A 48 -11.64 17.17 12.10
C GLU A 48 -12.10 15.70 12.11
N ILE A 49 -11.78 14.94 11.07
CA ILE A 49 -12.35 13.60 10.84
C ILE A 49 -11.57 12.52 11.59
N LEU A 50 -10.23 12.57 11.63
CA LEU A 50 -9.42 11.52 12.21
C LEU A 50 -9.72 11.22 13.68
N PRO A 51 -9.92 12.21 14.60
CA PRO A 51 -10.29 11.90 15.98
C PRO A 51 -11.62 11.13 16.09
N ARG A 52 -12.60 11.44 15.23
CA ARG A 52 -13.90 10.73 15.19
C ARG A 52 -13.75 9.30 14.68
N ILE A 53 -12.83 9.08 13.72
CA ILE A 53 -12.50 7.74 13.21
C ILE A 53 -11.80 6.91 14.28
N VAL A 54 -10.88 7.50 15.04
CA VAL A 54 -10.20 6.82 16.15
C VAL A 54 -11.20 6.41 17.23
N GLU A 55 -12.12 7.29 17.60
CA GLU A 55 -13.21 6.97 18.52
C GLU A 55 -14.10 5.83 18.00
N ALA A 56 -14.48 5.87 16.72
CA ALA A 56 -15.28 4.84 16.06
C ALA A 56 -14.54 3.49 15.95
N ALA A 57 -13.21 3.50 15.89
CA ALA A 57 -12.38 2.30 15.93
C ALA A 57 -12.27 1.66 17.33
N GLY A 58 -12.87 2.27 18.36
CA GLY A 58 -12.78 1.83 19.76
C GLY A 58 -11.66 2.51 20.55
N GLY A 59 -11.02 3.54 20.01
CA GLY A 59 -9.95 4.30 20.63
C GLY A 59 -8.57 3.99 20.06
N GLU A 60 -7.55 4.67 20.59
CA GLU A 60 -6.15 4.57 20.15
C GLU A 60 -5.60 3.14 20.23
N GLU A 61 -6.06 2.35 21.18
CA GLU A 61 -5.64 0.95 21.37
C GLU A 61 -5.94 0.09 20.13
N PHE A 62 -7.06 0.35 19.45
CA PHE A 62 -7.51 -0.41 18.29
C PHE A 62 -7.18 0.28 16.97
N PHE A 63 -6.76 1.54 17.01
CA PHE A 63 -6.35 2.26 15.80
C PHE A 63 -4.86 2.07 15.52
N ASP A 64 -4.51 1.69 14.28
CA ASP A 64 -3.13 1.44 13.88
C ASP A 64 -2.49 2.66 13.21
N TYR A 65 -3.13 3.18 12.15
CA TYR A 65 -2.71 4.40 11.45
C TYR A 65 -3.73 4.89 10.41
N ALA A 66 -3.59 6.17 10.02
CA ALA A 66 -4.23 6.74 8.84
C ALA A 66 -3.25 6.76 7.65
N GLU A 67 -3.57 6.02 6.58
CA GLU A 67 -2.74 5.93 5.37
C GLU A 67 -3.06 7.08 4.42
N GLN A 68 -2.01 7.83 4.05
CA GLN A 68 -2.00 8.90 3.06
C GLN A 68 -3.24 9.82 3.13
N PRO A 69 -3.49 10.48 4.27
CA PRO A 69 -4.66 11.35 4.41
C PRO A 69 -4.63 12.52 3.44
N CYS A 70 -3.47 13.16 3.25
CA CYS A 70 -3.29 14.34 2.43
C CYS A 70 -2.44 14.08 1.18
N ARG A 71 -2.44 15.02 0.23
CA ARG A 71 -1.82 14.85 -1.10
C ARG A 71 -0.32 15.02 -1.12
N THR A 72 0.18 16.00 -0.39
CA THR A 72 1.57 16.45 -0.49
C THR A 72 2.33 16.20 0.80
N VAL A 73 3.66 16.11 0.71
CA VAL A 73 4.51 15.96 1.89
C VAL A 73 4.39 17.15 2.85
N PRO A 74 4.35 18.42 2.41
CA PRO A 74 4.09 19.54 3.32
C PRO A 74 2.76 19.44 4.07
N GLU A 75 1.68 19.03 3.41
CA GLU A 75 0.38 18.82 4.09
C GLU A 75 0.43 17.68 5.12
N LEU A 76 1.18 16.61 4.83
CA LEU A 76 1.40 15.53 5.79
C LEU A 76 2.20 16.00 7.00
N VAL A 77 3.24 16.83 6.81
CA VAL A 77 4.00 17.45 7.92
C VAL A 77 3.07 18.31 8.78
N GLU A 78 2.32 19.23 8.16
CA GLU A 78 1.38 20.10 8.85
C GLU A 78 0.36 19.30 9.67
N LEU A 79 -0.21 18.25 9.08
CA LEU A 79 -1.15 17.36 9.76
C LEU A 79 -0.48 16.63 10.93
N HIS A 80 0.67 16.03 10.70
CA HIS A 80 1.42 15.29 11.72
C HIS A 80 1.76 16.15 12.91
N ASP A 81 2.27 17.37 12.67
CA ASP A 81 2.58 18.34 13.72
C ASP A 81 1.33 18.75 14.50
N SER A 82 0.21 18.97 13.82
CA SER A 82 -1.06 19.37 14.45
C SER A 82 -1.67 18.29 15.33
N LEU A 83 -1.46 17.02 14.97
CA LEU A 83 -1.91 15.85 15.75
C LEU A 83 -0.99 15.54 16.93
N ALA A 84 0.18 16.18 17.01
CA ALA A 84 1.17 16.01 18.08
C ALA A 84 1.50 14.52 18.41
N GLY A 85 1.49 13.66 17.37
CA GLY A 85 1.78 12.23 17.50
C GLY A 85 0.67 11.39 18.12
N SER A 86 -0.51 11.95 18.39
CA SER A 86 -1.64 11.21 18.97
C SER A 86 -2.27 10.21 18.00
N ILE A 87 -2.22 10.48 16.69
CA ILE A 87 -2.76 9.63 15.64
C ILE A 87 -1.65 9.29 14.65
N PRO A 88 -1.21 8.03 14.57
CA PRO A 88 -0.14 7.65 13.66
C PRO A 88 -0.53 7.82 12.20
N LEU A 89 0.36 8.42 11.40
CA LEU A 89 0.20 8.57 9.95
C LEU A 89 1.09 7.58 9.19
N ALA A 90 0.62 7.12 8.04
CA ALA A 90 1.38 6.27 7.12
C ALA A 90 1.45 6.87 5.71
N ALA A 91 2.60 6.74 5.05
CA ALA A 91 2.78 7.13 3.65
C ALA A 91 2.67 5.92 2.71
N ASP A 92 1.88 6.02 1.64
CA ASP A 92 1.84 5.11 0.48
C ASP A 92 2.21 5.88 -0.80
N GLU A 93 1.37 6.79 -1.26
CA GLU A 93 1.58 7.54 -2.49
C GLU A 93 2.84 8.40 -2.43
N SER A 94 3.14 8.96 -1.29
CA SER A 94 4.35 9.78 -1.07
C SER A 94 5.64 8.95 -1.11
N ILE A 95 5.56 7.62 -1.06
CA ILE A 95 6.67 6.68 -1.26
C ILE A 95 6.72 6.24 -2.72
N ARG A 96 5.66 5.59 -3.20
CA ARG A 96 5.67 4.88 -4.50
C ARG A 96 5.60 5.78 -5.73
N ARG A 97 5.17 7.04 -5.58
CA ARG A 97 5.09 8.03 -6.67
C ARG A 97 6.20 9.06 -6.63
N ALA A 98 6.97 9.10 -5.56
CA ALA A 98 8.06 10.05 -5.42
C ALA A 98 9.27 9.67 -6.28
N SER A 99 9.99 10.68 -6.76
CA SER A 99 11.33 10.50 -7.34
C SER A 99 12.37 10.12 -6.28
N ASP A 100 12.13 10.57 -5.04
CA ASP A 100 12.88 10.19 -3.84
C ASP A 100 11.89 9.65 -2.78
N PRO A 101 11.82 8.32 -2.60
CA PRO A 101 10.96 7.69 -1.62
C PRO A 101 11.25 8.08 -0.16
N LEU A 102 12.48 8.50 0.14
CA LEU A 102 12.88 8.85 1.52
C LEU A 102 12.48 10.28 1.92
N ARG A 103 12.08 11.11 0.97
CA ARG A 103 11.77 12.52 1.24
C ARG A 103 10.69 12.71 2.31
N VAL A 104 9.62 11.91 2.29
CA VAL A 104 8.54 11.98 3.27
C VAL A 104 9.00 11.57 4.67
N ILE A 105 9.93 10.63 4.75
CA ILE A 105 10.53 10.16 6.00
C ILE A 105 11.47 11.20 6.59
N GLN A 106 12.34 11.77 5.75
CA GLN A 106 13.27 12.83 6.15
C GLN A 106 12.55 14.09 6.63
N ALA A 107 11.35 14.34 6.11
CA ALA A 107 10.50 15.44 6.55
C ALA A 107 9.82 15.20 7.92
N GLY A 108 9.90 13.99 8.50
CA GLY A 108 9.23 13.67 9.76
C GLY A 108 7.70 13.64 9.66
N ALA A 109 7.15 13.38 8.46
CA ALA A 109 5.73 13.53 8.16
C ALA A 109 4.87 12.31 8.53
N VAL A 110 5.49 11.20 8.95
CA VAL A 110 4.79 9.92 9.16
C VAL A 110 5.49 9.02 10.16
N ASP A 111 4.74 8.08 10.75
CA ASP A 111 5.19 7.10 11.74
C ASP A 111 5.26 5.69 11.18
N ARG A 112 4.66 5.46 10.03
CA ARG A 112 4.56 4.17 9.34
C ARG A 112 4.76 4.35 7.84
N VAL A 113 5.17 3.29 7.17
CA VAL A 113 5.40 3.31 5.72
C VAL A 113 4.73 2.10 5.07
N VAL A 114 3.94 2.37 4.04
CA VAL A 114 3.35 1.35 3.17
C VAL A 114 4.18 1.24 1.90
N VAL A 115 4.69 0.05 1.61
CA VAL A 115 5.58 -0.21 0.47
C VAL A 115 4.98 -1.25 -0.47
N LYS A 116 5.20 -1.07 -1.76
CA LYS A 116 4.73 -1.99 -2.81
C LYS A 116 5.90 -2.39 -3.69
N ALA A 117 6.15 -3.69 -3.80
CA ALA A 117 7.35 -4.20 -4.49
C ALA A 117 7.42 -3.76 -5.96
N ALA A 118 6.33 -3.88 -6.73
CA ALA A 118 6.33 -3.57 -8.15
C ALA A 118 6.62 -2.08 -8.45
N PRO A 119 5.93 -1.09 -7.84
CA PRO A 119 6.24 0.32 -8.04
C PRO A 119 7.64 0.73 -7.62
N LEU A 120 8.22 0.07 -6.62
CA LEU A 120 9.56 0.36 -6.11
C LEU A 120 10.69 -0.33 -6.89
N GLY A 121 10.38 -1.05 -7.96
CA GLY A 121 11.40 -1.71 -8.79
C GLY A 121 11.73 -3.14 -8.38
N GLY A 122 10.89 -3.77 -7.55
CA GLY A 122 11.01 -5.17 -7.16
C GLY A 122 11.47 -5.40 -5.71
N PRO A 123 11.47 -6.67 -5.26
CA PRO A 123 11.77 -7.02 -3.87
C PRO A 123 13.17 -6.58 -3.41
N ARG A 124 14.18 -6.66 -4.24
CA ARG A 124 15.55 -6.25 -3.88
C ARG A 124 15.63 -4.76 -3.58
N GLN A 125 14.99 -3.94 -4.41
CA GLN A 125 14.97 -2.49 -4.22
C GLN A 125 14.16 -2.11 -2.98
N LEU A 126 13.05 -2.83 -2.72
CA LEU A 126 12.28 -2.65 -1.51
C LEU A 126 13.12 -2.97 -0.26
N LEU A 127 13.85 -4.08 -0.25
CA LEU A 127 14.73 -4.45 0.86
C LEU A 127 15.87 -3.45 1.05
N HIS A 128 16.47 -2.95 -0.04
CA HIS A 128 17.45 -1.88 0.04
C HIS A 128 16.85 -0.60 0.65
N LEU A 129 15.67 -0.18 0.18
CA LEU A 129 14.99 0.98 0.73
C LEU A 129 14.66 0.80 2.22
N SER A 130 14.23 -0.40 2.62
CA SER A 130 13.83 -0.71 4.00
C SER A 130 14.95 -0.49 5.01
N SER A 131 16.22 -0.69 4.63
CA SER A 131 17.37 -0.45 5.51
C SER A 131 17.59 1.03 5.87
N HIS A 132 16.93 1.95 5.17
CA HIS A 132 16.99 3.39 5.42
C HIS A 132 15.72 3.93 6.09
N ILE A 133 14.76 3.06 6.39
CA ILE A 133 13.48 3.44 6.99
C ILE A 133 13.46 2.97 8.45
N PRO A 134 13.43 3.90 9.44
CA PRO A 134 13.45 3.55 10.85
C PRO A 134 12.08 3.11 11.40
N TYR A 135 11.04 3.11 10.57
CA TYR A 135 9.66 2.81 10.96
C TYR A 135 9.23 1.40 10.58
N PRO A 136 8.23 0.82 11.25
CA PRO A 136 7.61 -0.42 10.82
C PRO A 136 7.03 -0.30 9.41
N LEU A 137 7.29 -1.31 8.58
CA LEU A 137 6.85 -1.38 7.20
C LEU A 137 5.60 -2.24 7.08
N THR A 138 4.66 -1.80 6.25
CA THR A 138 3.56 -2.60 5.76
C THR A 138 3.78 -2.90 4.28
N VAL A 139 3.98 -4.15 3.91
CA VAL A 139 4.03 -4.53 2.50
C VAL A 139 2.61 -4.66 1.97
N SER A 140 2.32 -3.97 0.87
CA SER A 140 1.02 -3.97 0.23
C SER A 140 1.13 -4.36 -1.25
N SER A 141 0.06 -4.87 -1.82
CA SER A 141 -0.05 -5.16 -3.25
C SER A 141 -0.51 -3.92 -4.03
N ALA A 142 -0.25 -3.94 -5.35
CA ALA A 142 -0.67 -2.90 -6.29
C ALA A 142 -1.72 -3.42 -7.28
N LEU A 143 -2.68 -4.24 -6.83
CA LEU A 143 -3.60 -5.02 -7.66
C LEU A 143 -2.83 -6.02 -8.55
N ASP A 144 -1.92 -6.72 -7.93
CA ASP A 144 -1.08 -7.70 -8.60
C ASP A 144 -1.85 -9.01 -8.86
N SER A 145 -1.59 -9.65 -10.00
CA SER A 145 -1.98 -11.04 -10.23
C SER A 145 -1.32 -11.97 -9.19
N ALA A 146 -1.76 -13.22 -9.08
CA ALA A 146 -1.12 -14.19 -8.20
C ALA A 146 0.38 -14.34 -8.47
N VAL A 147 0.81 -14.24 -9.72
CA VAL A 147 2.23 -14.22 -10.10
C VAL A 147 2.92 -12.95 -9.63
N GLY A 148 2.28 -11.79 -9.79
CA GLY A 148 2.81 -10.51 -9.31
C GLY A 148 2.93 -10.46 -7.78
N MET A 149 2.01 -11.07 -7.07
CA MET A 149 2.02 -11.21 -5.60
C MET A 149 3.25 -11.92 -5.06
N ASN A 150 3.89 -12.82 -5.84
CA ASN A 150 5.13 -13.47 -5.43
C ASN A 150 6.19 -12.48 -4.95
N ALA A 151 6.31 -11.34 -5.64
CA ALA A 151 7.29 -10.31 -5.29
C ALA A 151 6.98 -9.64 -3.94
N GLY A 152 5.70 -9.33 -3.68
CA GLY A 152 5.25 -8.75 -2.41
C GLY A 152 5.41 -9.71 -1.24
N ILE A 153 5.00 -10.97 -1.42
CA ILE A 153 5.11 -12.02 -0.39
C ILE A 153 6.59 -12.29 -0.08
N ALA A 154 7.44 -12.42 -1.10
CA ALA A 154 8.87 -12.64 -0.91
C ALA A 154 9.53 -11.45 -0.17
N ALA A 155 9.17 -10.22 -0.52
CA ALA A 155 9.67 -9.03 0.17
C ALA A 155 9.25 -9.02 1.64
N ALA A 156 7.97 -9.29 1.92
CA ALA A 156 7.46 -9.35 3.29
C ALA A 156 8.15 -10.42 4.13
N ALA A 157 8.36 -11.61 3.54
CA ALA A 157 9.03 -12.71 4.23
C ALA A 157 10.52 -12.45 4.51
N ALA A 158 11.17 -11.59 3.72
CA ALA A 158 12.58 -11.27 3.85
C ALA A 158 12.85 -10.05 4.78
N LEU A 159 11.82 -9.29 5.14
CA LEU A 159 11.95 -8.16 6.07
C LEU A 159 12.11 -8.66 7.51
N PRO A 160 13.07 -8.12 8.28
CA PRO A 160 13.29 -8.53 9.67
C PRO A 160 12.12 -8.15 10.59
N HIS A 161 11.46 -7.03 10.27
CA HIS A 161 10.30 -6.52 11.00
C HIS A 161 9.27 -6.02 10.01
N VAL A 162 8.15 -6.72 9.89
CA VAL A 162 7.04 -6.35 9.04
C VAL A 162 5.75 -6.31 9.85
N ALA A 163 4.96 -5.25 9.67
CA ALA A 163 3.61 -5.17 10.23
C ALA A 163 2.65 -6.05 9.42
N ALA A 164 1.41 -6.22 9.89
CA ALA A 164 0.38 -6.93 9.13
C ALA A 164 0.30 -6.38 7.69
N CYS A 165 0.47 -7.26 6.71
CA CYS A 165 0.60 -6.90 5.29
C CYS A 165 -0.75 -6.68 4.61
N GLY A 166 -0.78 -5.84 3.56
CA GLY A 166 -1.94 -5.59 2.70
C GLY A 166 -1.87 -6.38 1.39
N LEU A 167 -1.71 -7.70 1.45
CA LEU A 167 -1.48 -8.58 0.29
C LEU A 167 -2.74 -9.37 -0.13
N GLY A 168 -3.94 -8.83 0.10
CA GLY A 168 -5.21 -9.52 -0.14
C GLY A 168 -5.94 -9.16 -1.43
N THR A 169 -5.35 -8.39 -2.35
CA THR A 169 -6.07 -7.89 -3.54
C THR A 169 -6.32 -8.94 -4.62
N GLY A 170 -5.76 -10.14 -4.53
CA GLY A 170 -6.01 -11.23 -5.49
C GLY A 170 -7.50 -11.62 -5.60
N HIS A 171 -8.28 -11.42 -4.56
CA HIS A 171 -9.72 -11.70 -4.56
C HIS A 171 -10.57 -10.68 -5.34
N PHE A 172 -10.00 -9.57 -5.79
CA PHE A 172 -10.69 -8.62 -6.67
C PHE A 172 -10.75 -9.06 -8.14
N PHE A 173 -9.97 -10.06 -8.53
CA PHE A 173 -10.02 -10.60 -9.88
C PHE A 173 -11.08 -11.69 -9.99
N VAL A 174 -11.93 -11.61 -11.02
CA VAL A 174 -12.88 -12.67 -11.37
C VAL A 174 -12.13 -13.92 -11.83
N THR A 175 -11.06 -13.71 -12.59
CA THR A 175 -10.14 -14.76 -13.06
C THR A 175 -8.71 -14.24 -12.98
N ASP A 176 -7.75 -15.15 -12.78
CA ASP A 176 -6.33 -14.82 -12.73
C ASP A 176 -5.53 -15.84 -13.55
N VAL A 177 -4.30 -15.49 -13.88
CA VAL A 177 -3.37 -16.28 -14.71
C VAL A 177 -2.94 -17.62 -14.08
N CYS A 178 -3.24 -17.82 -12.81
CA CYS A 178 -3.09 -19.07 -12.07
C CYS A 178 -4.00 -19.03 -10.83
N GLU A 179 -3.92 -20.04 -9.98
CA GLU A 179 -4.64 -20.04 -8.72
C GLU A 179 -4.15 -18.94 -7.77
N ALA A 180 -5.08 -18.21 -7.18
CA ALA A 180 -4.79 -17.18 -6.20
C ALA A 180 -4.08 -17.74 -4.96
N HIS A 181 -3.30 -16.88 -4.30
CA HIS A 181 -2.79 -17.19 -2.97
C HIS A 181 -3.93 -17.22 -1.97
N THR A 182 -4.00 -18.28 -1.17
CA THR A 182 -5.06 -18.49 -0.17
C THR A 182 -4.52 -18.20 1.22
N LEU A 183 -5.28 -17.44 2.01
CA LEU A 183 -4.99 -17.23 3.43
C LEU A 183 -5.17 -18.54 4.22
N VAL A 184 -4.21 -18.82 5.09
CA VAL A 184 -4.28 -19.89 6.08
C VAL A 184 -4.09 -19.24 7.44
N ASP A 185 -5.07 -19.33 8.30
CA ASP A 185 -5.06 -18.71 9.64
C ASP A 185 -4.63 -17.24 9.65
N GLY A 186 -5.12 -16.46 8.68
CA GLY A 186 -4.81 -15.04 8.52
C GLY A 186 -3.43 -14.73 7.94
N SER A 187 -2.69 -15.74 7.50
CA SER A 187 -1.37 -15.60 6.88
C SER A 187 -1.37 -16.11 5.44
N LEU A 188 -0.53 -15.50 4.59
CA LEU A 188 -0.25 -16.01 3.25
C LEU A 188 1.00 -16.89 3.31
N PRO A 189 0.89 -18.21 3.11
CA PRO A 189 2.07 -19.07 2.99
C PRO A 189 2.93 -18.64 1.79
N TYR A 190 4.25 -18.64 1.97
CA TYR A 190 5.15 -18.44 0.84
C TYR A 190 5.02 -19.59 -0.13
N ARG A 191 4.50 -19.30 -1.31
CA ARG A 191 4.33 -20.23 -2.42
C ARG A 191 4.64 -19.49 -3.71
N MET A 192 5.47 -20.05 -4.56
CA MET A 192 5.73 -19.49 -5.88
C MET A 192 4.55 -19.82 -6.81
N ALA A 193 3.71 -18.82 -7.08
CA ALA A 193 2.66 -18.93 -8.08
C ALA A 193 3.28 -18.90 -9.48
N THR A 194 2.92 -19.88 -10.33
CA THR A 194 3.39 -19.98 -11.71
C THR A 194 2.21 -19.85 -12.66
N PRO A 195 2.30 -19.06 -13.74
CA PRO A 195 1.17 -18.87 -14.64
C PRO A 195 0.82 -20.19 -15.35
N ASP A 196 -0.48 -20.45 -15.50
CA ASP A 196 -1.02 -21.54 -16.27
C ASP A 196 -1.02 -21.16 -17.77
N PRO A 197 -0.36 -21.93 -18.65
CA PRO A 197 -0.31 -21.61 -20.07
C PRO A 197 -1.68 -21.48 -20.75
N ALA A 198 -2.67 -22.28 -20.34
CA ALA A 198 -4.02 -22.22 -20.91
C ALA A 198 -4.71 -20.92 -20.50
N ARG A 199 -4.61 -20.53 -19.21
CA ARG A 199 -5.14 -19.26 -18.73
C ARG A 199 -4.45 -18.05 -19.34
N LEU A 200 -3.16 -18.10 -19.64
CA LEU A 200 -2.46 -17.03 -20.34
C LEU A 200 -2.99 -16.83 -21.76
N VAL A 201 -3.41 -17.90 -22.46
CA VAL A 201 -4.04 -17.80 -23.77
C VAL A 201 -5.44 -17.21 -23.65
N GLU A 202 -6.25 -17.71 -22.72
CA GLU A 202 -7.63 -17.26 -22.47
C GLU A 202 -7.69 -15.79 -22.06
N LEU A 203 -6.81 -15.38 -21.13
CA LEU A 203 -6.80 -14.04 -20.56
C LEU A 203 -5.91 -13.05 -21.32
N ARG A 204 -5.51 -13.41 -22.54
CA ARG A 204 -4.65 -12.55 -23.36
C ARG A 204 -5.31 -11.21 -23.60
N ALA A 205 -4.54 -10.15 -23.34
CA ALA A 205 -5.01 -8.80 -23.59
C ALA A 205 -5.31 -8.57 -25.08
N PRO A 206 -6.28 -7.70 -25.44
CA PRO A 206 -6.49 -7.31 -26.82
C PRO A 206 -5.19 -6.80 -27.46
N ALA A 207 -4.96 -7.09 -28.76
CA ALA A 207 -3.71 -6.82 -29.46
C ALA A 207 -3.16 -5.39 -29.26
N LYS A 208 -4.04 -4.38 -29.33
CA LYS A 208 -3.67 -2.97 -29.08
C LYS A 208 -3.12 -2.75 -27.66
N ARG A 209 -3.67 -3.42 -26.65
CA ARG A 209 -3.19 -3.32 -25.27
C ARG A 209 -1.90 -4.09 -25.07
N GLU A 210 -1.76 -5.26 -25.70
CA GLU A 210 -0.52 -6.03 -25.66
C GLU A 210 0.62 -5.24 -26.31
N GLN A 211 0.40 -4.65 -27.48
CA GLN A 211 1.37 -3.78 -28.14
C GLN A 211 1.79 -2.60 -27.24
N TRP A 212 0.83 -1.92 -26.62
CA TRP A 212 1.11 -0.80 -25.71
C TRP A 212 2.03 -1.23 -24.55
N TRP A 213 1.81 -2.42 -23.98
CA TRP A 213 2.66 -2.93 -22.89
C TRP A 213 4.06 -3.31 -23.39
N ARG A 214 4.19 -3.89 -24.57
CA ARG A 214 5.51 -4.20 -25.19
C ARG A 214 6.31 -2.92 -25.40
N GLU A 215 5.73 -1.94 -26.04
CA GLU A 215 6.36 -0.63 -26.26
C GLU A 215 6.74 0.07 -24.94
N ARG A 216 5.89 -0.04 -23.92
CA ARG A 216 6.20 0.49 -22.59
C ARG A 216 7.40 -0.22 -21.97
N LEU A 217 7.46 -1.55 -22.05
CA LEU A 217 8.58 -2.34 -21.54
C LEU A 217 9.89 -1.95 -22.24
N GLU A 218 9.88 -1.84 -23.55
CA GLU A 218 11.04 -1.42 -24.34
C GLU A 218 11.55 -0.03 -23.95
N ARG A 219 10.64 0.94 -23.81
CA ARG A 219 10.99 2.29 -23.34
C ARG A 219 11.58 2.28 -21.92
N CYS A 220 10.98 1.53 -21.00
CA CYS A 220 11.49 1.42 -19.63
C CYS A 220 12.86 0.76 -19.58
N TYR A 221 13.06 -0.32 -20.37
CA TYR A 221 14.33 -1.01 -20.45
C TYR A 221 15.44 -0.12 -21.02
N SER A 222 15.17 0.57 -22.14
CA SER A 222 16.13 1.50 -22.76
C SER A 222 16.53 2.61 -21.80
N ARG A 223 15.57 3.16 -21.04
CA ARG A 223 15.86 4.18 -20.03
C ARG A 223 16.70 3.64 -18.87
N ALA A 224 16.41 2.44 -18.39
CA ALA A 224 17.19 1.80 -17.33
C ALA A 224 18.65 1.55 -17.75
N VAL A 225 18.87 1.06 -18.98
CA VAL A 225 20.22 0.85 -19.53
C VAL A 225 21.00 2.16 -19.63
N LEU A 226 20.35 3.26 -20.05
CA LEU A 226 21.00 4.57 -20.12
C LEU A 226 21.42 5.08 -18.73
N LEU A 227 20.53 4.95 -17.72
CA LEU A 227 20.84 5.37 -16.36
C LEU A 227 21.98 4.55 -15.73
N THR A 228 22.05 3.25 -16.01
CA THR A 228 23.12 2.39 -15.50
C THR A 228 24.47 2.78 -16.09
N ARG A 229 24.51 3.12 -17.37
CA ARG A 229 25.75 3.55 -18.06
C ARG A 229 26.27 4.91 -17.56
N SER A 230 25.35 5.85 -17.26
CA SER A 230 25.73 7.17 -16.72
C SER A 230 26.19 7.13 -15.26
N ALA A 231 25.82 6.09 -14.51
CA ALA A 231 26.26 5.91 -13.12
C ALA A 231 27.64 5.25 -13.00
N THR A 232 28.18 4.68 -14.09
CA THR A 232 29.48 3.99 -14.14
C THR A 232 30.56 4.82 -14.87
N SER A 233 30.21 5.99 -15.36
CA SER A 233 31.09 6.98 -15.96
C SER A 233 31.36 8.16 -15.00
#